data_6250879eadd0d7c6672c85910255a7f8
#
_entry.id   6250879eadd0d7c6672c85910255a7f8
#
_cell.length_a   1.000
_cell.length_b   1.000
_cell.length_c   1.000
_cell.angle_alpha   90.00
_cell.angle_beta   90.00
_cell.angle_gamma   90.00
#
_symmetry.space_group_name_H-M   'P 1'
#
loop_
_entity.id
_entity.type
_entity.pdbx_description
1 polymer ?
#
loop_
_entity_poly.entity_id
_entity_poly.type
_entity_poly.pdbx_seq_one_letter_code
_entity_poly.pdbx_strand_id
1 'polypeptide(L)'
;MPRYELLGAQERLPARPFTDPERTRADAEVMDRMLQRLRHQARSWAGGRTSVEILEYTHAGCRHWLVVPDASALRGARDVTVVGFFGDQRPGMDHSAIYRLEADVVARLGRYAPVGLLGYYDAEIAPALHGNLVLFGTREVPHAWHSDRVHAAAVALAPRHYCVVRLHRGTICGALIGAGRLVIEGTRYFDFGQQPAWQGLRRFE
;
A
#
# COMPACT_ATOMS: atom_id res chain seq x y z
N MET A 1 0.11 0.55 24.84
CA MET A 1 -0.23 1.03 23.49
C MET A 1 0.93 1.86 22.97
N PRO A 2 1.41 1.66 21.75
CA PRO A 2 2.44 2.54 21.19
C PRO A 2 1.92 3.99 21.19
N ARG A 3 2.73 4.90 21.67
CA ARG A 3 2.39 6.32 21.73
C ARG A 3 2.77 6.93 20.38
N TYR A 4 1.75 7.28 19.57
CA TYR A 4 1.96 8.09 18.38
C TYR A 4 2.06 9.56 18.77
N GLU A 5 3.00 10.29 18.18
CA GLU A 5 2.98 11.74 18.16
C GLU A 5 1.91 12.20 17.16
N LEU A 6 0.94 13.01 17.63
CA LEU A 6 -0.10 13.55 16.74
C LEU A 6 0.44 14.78 16.03
N LEU A 7 0.36 14.77 14.70
CA LEU A 7 0.80 15.88 13.86
C LEU A 7 -0.41 16.68 13.37
N GLY A 8 -0.30 17.99 13.42
CA GLY A 8 -1.26 18.89 12.78
C GLY A 8 -1.30 18.71 11.26
N ALA A 9 -2.42 19.05 10.61
CA ALA A 9 -2.63 18.80 9.17
C ALA A 9 -1.52 19.38 8.29
N GLN A 10 -0.98 20.56 8.63
CA GLN A 10 0.08 21.25 7.88
C GLN A 10 1.42 21.33 8.63
N GLU A 11 1.53 20.65 9.75
CA GLU A 11 2.74 20.66 10.58
C GLU A 11 3.92 20.04 9.82
N ARG A 12 5.08 20.70 9.89
CA ARG A 12 6.34 20.24 9.33
C ARG A 12 7.33 20.01 10.46
N LEU A 13 7.93 18.84 10.48
CA LEU A 13 9.00 18.50 11.43
C LEU A 13 10.35 18.58 10.70
N PRO A 14 11.18 19.61 10.92
CA PRO A 14 12.46 19.76 10.22
C PRO A 14 13.39 18.54 10.36
N ALA A 15 13.37 17.89 11.52
CA ALA A 15 14.16 16.68 11.76
C ALA A 15 13.59 15.43 11.08
N ARG A 16 12.37 15.51 10.49
CA ARG A 16 11.66 14.39 9.87
C ARG A 16 10.97 14.82 8.56
N PRO A 17 11.75 15.18 7.52
CA PRO A 17 11.19 15.70 6.26
C PRO A 17 10.26 14.71 5.54
N PHE A 18 10.35 13.41 5.83
CA PHE A 18 9.43 12.40 5.31
C PHE A 18 7.99 12.55 5.83
N THR A 19 7.77 13.35 6.89
CA THR A 19 6.44 13.68 7.41
C THR A 19 5.81 14.91 6.76
N ASP A 20 6.51 15.59 5.84
CA ASP A 20 5.99 16.78 5.18
C ASP A 20 4.67 16.45 4.44
N PRO A 21 3.62 17.29 4.58
CA PRO A 21 2.37 17.13 3.84
C PRO A 21 2.53 17.03 2.32
N GLU A 22 3.55 17.68 1.75
CA GLU A 22 3.87 17.57 0.32
C GLU A 22 4.32 16.15 -0.05
N ARG A 23 5.02 15.47 0.86
CA ARG A 23 5.40 14.07 0.66
C ARG A 23 4.18 13.16 0.60
N THR A 24 3.21 13.38 1.50
CA THR A 24 1.92 12.66 1.46
C THR A 24 1.16 12.92 0.16
N ARG A 25 1.20 14.15 -0.36
CA ARG A 25 0.58 14.48 -1.65
C ARG A 25 1.28 13.74 -2.81
N ALA A 26 2.61 13.72 -2.83
CA ALA A 26 3.37 12.97 -3.83
C ALA A 26 3.08 11.46 -3.78
N ASP A 27 2.99 10.88 -2.59
CA ASP A 27 2.60 9.48 -2.42
C ASP A 27 1.16 9.24 -2.92
N ALA A 28 0.21 10.16 -2.65
CA ALA A 28 -1.17 10.09 -3.16
C ALA A 28 -1.22 10.10 -4.69
N GLU A 29 -0.40 10.90 -5.35
CA GLU A 29 -0.29 10.91 -6.82
C GLU A 29 0.24 9.58 -7.37
N VAL A 30 1.18 8.94 -6.65
CA VAL A 30 1.64 7.59 -7.00
C VAL A 30 0.51 6.58 -6.85
N MET A 31 -0.22 6.62 -5.72
CA MET A 31 -1.37 5.75 -5.48
C MET A 31 -2.46 5.94 -6.55
N ASP A 32 -2.72 7.16 -6.97
CA ASP A 32 -3.66 7.43 -8.08
C ASP A 32 -3.18 6.83 -9.40
N ARG A 33 -1.89 6.92 -9.73
CA ARG A 33 -1.33 6.25 -10.92
C ARG A 33 -1.45 4.73 -10.85
N MET A 34 -1.17 4.12 -9.69
CA MET A 34 -1.37 2.69 -9.46
C MET A 34 -2.84 2.30 -9.64
N LEU A 35 -3.75 3.10 -9.07
CA LEU A 35 -5.19 2.90 -9.18
C LEU A 35 -5.67 3.00 -10.65
N GLN A 36 -5.19 3.98 -11.42
CA GLN A 36 -5.53 4.12 -12.84
C GLN A 36 -5.08 2.90 -13.66
N ARG A 37 -3.90 2.39 -13.42
CA ARG A 37 -3.39 1.17 -14.08
C ARG A 37 -4.24 -0.05 -13.72
N LEU A 38 -4.59 -0.21 -12.45
CA LEU A 38 -5.47 -1.27 -11.98
C LEU A 38 -6.85 -1.18 -12.64
N ARG A 39 -7.44 0.01 -12.72
CA ARG A 39 -8.69 0.27 -13.42
C ARG A 39 -8.63 -0.06 -14.92
N HIS A 40 -7.54 0.34 -15.57
CA HIS A 40 -7.31 0.03 -16.98
C HIS A 40 -7.27 -1.48 -17.19
N GLN A 41 -6.47 -2.18 -16.40
CA GLN A 41 -6.35 -3.64 -16.48
C GLN A 41 -7.67 -4.33 -16.19
N ALA A 42 -8.42 -3.90 -15.17
CA ALA A 42 -9.71 -4.49 -14.83
C ALA A 42 -10.77 -4.33 -15.93
N ARG A 43 -10.70 -3.27 -16.75
CA ARG A 43 -11.57 -3.09 -17.91
C ARG A 43 -11.21 -4.02 -19.06
N SER A 44 -9.92 -4.34 -19.25
CA SER A 44 -9.46 -5.23 -20.31
C SER A 44 -9.77 -6.71 -20.04
N TRP A 45 -9.99 -7.08 -18.78
CA TRP A 45 -10.41 -8.44 -18.44
C TRP A 45 -11.87 -8.67 -18.82
N ALA A 46 -12.08 -9.16 -20.04
CA ALA A 46 -13.40 -9.50 -20.56
C ALA A 46 -13.93 -10.79 -19.89
N GLY A 47 -15.03 -10.66 -19.13
CA GLY A 47 -15.86 -11.78 -18.67
C GLY A 47 -15.36 -12.51 -17.42
N GLY A 48 -16.28 -12.83 -16.55
CA GLY A 48 -16.39 -13.69 -15.38
C GLY A 48 -15.24 -14.61 -14.94
N ARG A 49 -14.01 -14.14 -14.95
CA ARG A 49 -12.90 -14.92 -14.40
C ARG A 49 -12.91 -14.85 -12.88
N THR A 50 -13.05 -16.00 -12.25
CA THR A 50 -12.90 -16.21 -10.79
C THR A 50 -11.47 -16.61 -10.40
N SER A 51 -10.53 -16.60 -11.36
CA SER A 51 -9.14 -16.93 -11.11
C SER A 51 -8.37 -15.70 -10.64
N VAL A 52 -7.38 -15.91 -9.77
CA VAL A 52 -6.43 -14.89 -9.38
C VAL A 52 -5.65 -14.44 -10.61
N GLU A 53 -5.72 -13.16 -10.94
CA GLU A 53 -4.96 -12.56 -12.03
C GLU A 53 -3.69 -11.93 -11.45
N ILE A 54 -2.54 -12.34 -11.98
CA ILE A 54 -1.24 -11.78 -11.61
C ILE A 54 -0.60 -11.22 -12.87
N LEU A 55 -0.24 -9.95 -12.84
CA LEU A 55 0.50 -9.28 -13.90
C LEU A 55 1.81 -8.73 -13.33
N GLU A 56 2.92 -9.26 -13.82
CA GLU A 56 4.25 -8.72 -13.55
C GLU A 56 4.77 -8.05 -14.84
N TYR A 57 5.31 -6.84 -14.70
CA TYR A 57 5.90 -6.12 -15.82
C TYR A 57 6.95 -5.11 -15.34
N THR A 58 7.81 -4.70 -16.27
CA THR A 58 8.78 -3.63 -16.03
C THR A 58 8.35 -2.38 -16.78
N HIS A 59 8.35 -1.25 -16.12
CA HIS A 59 8.07 0.06 -16.69
C HIS A 59 9.10 1.08 -16.22
N ALA A 60 9.75 1.78 -17.14
CA ALA A 60 10.83 2.73 -16.84
C ALA A 60 11.95 2.15 -15.95
N GLY A 61 12.27 0.85 -16.15
CA GLY A 61 13.29 0.14 -15.37
C GLY A 61 12.82 -0.36 -13.99
N CYS A 62 11.61 -0.01 -13.55
CA CYS A 62 11.05 -0.41 -12.27
C CYS A 62 10.12 -1.62 -12.43
N ARG A 63 10.19 -2.55 -11.47
CA ARG A 63 9.32 -3.73 -11.42
C ARG A 63 7.96 -3.35 -10.83
N HIS A 64 6.91 -3.91 -11.42
CA HIS A 64 5.54 -3.75 -10.98
C HIS A 64 4.85 -5.11 -10.88
N TRP A 65 4.13 -5.33 -9.78
CA TRP A 65 3.22 -6.45 -9.61
C TRP A 65 1.81 -5.95 -9.37
N LEU A 66 0.89 -6.48 -10.16
CA LEU A 66 -0.54 -6.24 -10.01
C LEU A 66 -1.22 -7.58 -9.77
N VAL A 67 -1.91 -7.72 -8.65
CA VAL A 67 -2.66 -8.93 -8.30
C VAL A 67 -4.12 -8.58 -8.06
N VAL A 68 -5.01 -9.27 -8.74
CA VAL A 68 -6.46 -9.15 -8.55
C VAL A 68 -7.01 -10.53 -8.24
N PRO A 69 -7.39 -10.77 -6.98
CA PRO A 69 -7.89 -12.07 -6.54
C PRO A 69 -9.23 -12.47 -7.17
N ASP A 70 -10.10 -11.48 -7.45
CA ASP A 70 -11.40 -11.65 -8.10
C ASP A 70 -11.73 -10.42 -8.94
N ALA A 71 -11.61 -10.55 -10.26
CA ALA A 71 -11.86 -9.46 -11.19
C ALA A 71 -13.33 -9.04 -11.23
N SER A 72 -14.28 -9.93 -10.92
CA SER A 72 -15.70 -9.60 -10.85
C SER A 72 -16.01 -8.75 -9.62
N ALA A 73 -15.51 -9.16 -8.46
CA ALA A 73 -15.62 -8.40 -7.22
C ALA A 73 -14.99 -7.01 -7.37
N LEU A 74 -13.77 -6.93 -7.98
CA LEU A 74 -13.11 -5.66 -8.24
C LEU A 74 -13.96 -4.72 -9.10
N ARG A 75 -14.56 -5.23 -10.20
CA ARG A 75 -15.40 -4.41 -11.10
C ARG A 75 -16.67 -3.92 -10.44
N GLY A 76 -17.28 -4.75 -9.59
CA GLY A 76 -18.50 -4.41 -8.86
C GLY A 76 -18.28 -3.55 -7.61
N ALA A 77 -17.01 -3.37 -7.19
CA ALA A 77 -16.70 -2.74 -5.93
C ALA A 77 -17.09 -1.25 -5.88
N ARG A 78 -17.61 -0.85 -4.73
CA ARG A 78 -17.94 0.53 -4.38
C ARG A 78 -17.45 0.78 -2.95
N ASP A 79 -17.14 2.05 -2.66
CA ASP A 79 -16.76 2.49 -1.30
C ASP A 79 -15.61 1.63 -0.70
N VAL A 80 -14.49 1.66 -1.41
CA VAL A 80 -13.34 0.79 -1.18
C VAL A 80 -12.41 1.39 -0.13
N THR A 81 -12.00 0.61 0.86
CA THR A 81 -10.91 0.97 1.77
C THR A 81 -9.56 0.79 1.09
N VAL A 82 -8.69 1.76 1.28
CA VAL A 82 -7.37 1.82 0.65
C VAL A 82 -6.29 1.87 1.71
N VAL A 83 -5.24 1.07 1.50
CA VAL A 83 -3.98 1.17 2.25
C VAL A 83 -2.85 1.39 1.27
N GLY A 84 -2.07 2.46 1.47
CA GLY A 84 -0.83 2.74 0.74
C GLY A 84 0.36 2.60 1.65
N PHE A 85 1.34 1.80 1.25
CA PHE A 85 2.63 1.70 1.93
C PHE A 85 3.70 2.36 1.08
N PHE A 86 4.57 3.17 1.70
CA PHE A 86 5.77 3.75 1.07
C PHE A 86 6.93 3.61 2.02
N GLY A 87 7.98 2.93 1.57
CA GLY A 87 9.18 2.67 2.36
C GLY A 87 10.43 3.20 1.67
N ASP A 88 11.17 4.08 2.34
CA ASP A 88 12.49 4.52 1.90
C ASP A 88 13.51 3.48 2.38
N GLN A 89 14.10 2.73 1.44
CA GLN A 89 15.01 1.63 1.72
C GLN A 89 16.33 2.11 2.32
N ARG A 90 16.91 1.30 3.20
CA ARG A 90 18.26 1.56 3.74
C ARG A 90 19.32 1.36 2.67
N PRO A 91 20.17 2.34 2.41
CA PRO A 91 21.26 2.17 1.46
C PRO A 91 22.27 1.12 1.92
N GLY A 92 22.81 0.36 0.96
CA GLY A 92 23.85 -0.64 1.24
C GLY A 92 23.40 -1.91 1.95
N MET A 93 22.09 -2.10 2.15
CA MET A 93 21.54 -3.33 2.72
C MET A 93 21.19 -4.35 1.64
N ASP A 94 21.34 -5.63 1.97
CA ASP A 94 20.78 -6.73 1.17
C ASP A 94 19.26 -6.83 1.45
N HIS A 95 18.46 -6.50 0.46
CA HIS A 95 17.01 -6.54 0.51
C HIS A 95 16.41 -7.90 0.10
N SER A 96 17.22 -8.92 -0.20
CA SER A 96 16.77 -10.22 -0.67
C SER A 96 15.76 -10.90 0.28
N ALA A 97 15.90 -10.70 1.59
CA ALA A 97 15.01 -11.28 2.58
C ALA A 97 13.59 -10.67 2.53
N ILE A 98 13.48 -9.35 2.39
CA ILE A 98 12.17 -8.69 2.29
C ILE A 98 11.50 -9.00 0.96
N TYR A 99 12.26 -9.06 -0.14
CA TYR A 99 11.73 -9.42 -1.46
C TYR A 99 11.21 -10.86 -1.51
N ARG A 100 11.86 -11.81 -0.82
CA ARG A 100 11.33 -13.18 -0.70
C ARG A 100 10.00 -13.20 0.05
N LEU A 101 9.90 -12.48 1.17
CA LEU A 101 8.63 -12.40 1.92
C LEU A 101 7.53 -11.70 1.12
N GLU A 102 7.87 -10.69 0.33
CA GLU A 102 6.95 -10.04 -0.59
C GLU A 102 6.40 -11.03 -1.63
N ALA A 103 7.27 -11.81 -2.27
CA ALA A 103 6.85 -12.86 -3.19
C ALA A 103 5.93 -13.89 -2.50
N ASP A 104 6.24 -14.27 -1.26
CA ASP A 104 5.40 -15.16 -0.45
C ASP A 104 4.03 -14.52 -0.11
N VAL A 105 3.97 -13.21 0.16
CA VAL A 105 2.71 -12.47 0.34
C VAL A 105 1.91 -12.51 -0.95
N VAL A 106 2.53 -12.14 -2.08
CA VAL A 106 1.89 -12.11 -3.41
C VAL A 106 1.28 -13.48 -3.76
N ALA A 107 2.01 -14.57 -3.54
CA ALA A 107 1.54 -15.93 -3.80
C ALA A 107 0.30 -16.33 -2.97
N ARG A 108 0.02 -15.62 -1.88
CA ARG A 108 -1.09 -15.90 -0.95
C ARG A 108 -2.30 -14.99 -1.14
N LEU A 109 -2.20 -13.93 -1.94
CA LEU A 109 -3.25 -12.89 -2.06
C LEU A 109 -4.62 -13.45 -2.44
N GLY A 110 -4.66 -14.50 -3.24
CA GLY A 110 -5.92 -15.17 -3.60
C GLY A 110 -6.75 -15.67 -2.41
N ARG A 111 -6.10 -16.00 -1.28
CA ARG A 111 -6.78 -16.47 -0.06
C ARG A 111 -7.57 -15.38 0.65
N TYR A 112 -7.31 -14.10 0.32
CA TYR A 112 -7.97 -12.96 0.96
C TYR A 112 -9.16 -12.42 0.15
N ALA A 113 -9.44 -12.97 -1.06
CA ALA A 113 -10.64 -12.62 -1.81
C ALA A 113 -11.94 -12.80 -0.98
N PRO A 114 -12.14 -13.94 -0.27
CA PRO A 114 -13.36 -14.13 0.51
C PRO A 114 -13.52 -13.17 1.69
N VAL A 115 -12.42 -12.55 2.15
CA VAL A 115 -12.45 -11.56 3.24
C VAL A 115 -12.36 -10.12 2.73
N GLY A 116 -12.50 -9.92 1.41
CA GLY A 116 -12.69 -8.63 0.80
C GLY A 116 -11.46 -8.00 0.15
N LEU A 117 -10.34 -8.72 -0.02
CA LEU A 117 -9.23 -8.19 -0.83
C LEU A 117 -9.67 -8.10 -2.30
N LEU A 118 -9.62 -6.89 -2.85
CA LEU A 118 -10.00 -6.60 -4.24
C LEU A 118 -8.79 -6.51 -5.17
N GLY A 119 -7.70 -5.95 -4.69
CA GLY A 119 -6.49 -5.76 -5.47
C GLY A 119 -5.29 -5.42 -4.63
N TYR A 120 -4.13 -5.77 -5.16
CA TYR A 120 -2.82 -5.46 -4.60
C TYR A 120 -1.93 -5.00 -5.75
N TYR A 121 -1.35 -3.85 -5.60
CA TYR A 121 -0.38 -3.29 -6.55
C TYR A 121 0.91 -3.00 -5.80
N ASP A 122 2.01 -3.50 -6.30
CA ASP A 122 3.33 -3.31 -5.74
C ASP A 122 4.29 -2.78 -6.80
N ALA A 123 5.18 -1.85 -6.42
CA ALA A 123 6.15 -1.30 -7.33
C ALA A 123 7.39 -0.73 -6.64
N GLU A 124 8.51 -0.84 -7.31
CA GLU A 124 9.64 0.04 -7.12
C GLU A 124 9.32 1.39 -7.77
N ILE A 125 9.15 2.45 -6.98
CA ILE A 125 8.69 3.77 -7.45
C ILE A 125 9.86 4.58 -8.00
N ALA A 126 11.00 4.48 -7.32
CA ALA A 126 12.27 5.10 -7.67
C ALA A 126 13.39 4.30 -7.01
N PRO A 127 14.66 4.51 -7.36
CA PRO A 127 15.76 3.91 -6.61
C PRO A 127 15.60 4.11 -5.11
N ALA A 128 15.62 3.01 -4.35
CA ALA A 128 15.43 2.98 -2.91
C ALA A 128 14.06 3.45 -2.37
N LEU A 129 13.05 3.65 -3.23
CA LEU A 129 11.67 3.93 -2.81
C LEU A 129 10.75 2.81 -3.28
N HIS A 130 10.22 2.08 -2.34
CA HIS A 130 9.25 1.01 -2.57
C HIS A 130 7.85 1.44 -2.14
N GLY A 131 6.83 1.05 -2.90
CA GLY A 131 5.46 1.39 -2.57
C GLY A 131 4.45 0.33 -3.00
N ASN A 132 3.38 0.18 -2.22
CA ASN A 132 2.26 -0.64 -2.61
C ASN A 132 0.91 0.04 -2.33
N LEU A 133 -0.11 -0.45 -3.04
CA LEU A 133 -1.50 -0.06 -2.92
C LEU A 133 -2.34 -1.31 -2.70
N VAL A 134 -3.08 -1.37 -1.61
CA VAL A 134 -3.97 -2.49 -1.26
C VAL A 134 -5.40 -1.99 -1.18
N LEU A 135 -6.31 -2.71 -1.83
CA LEU A 135 -7.73 -2.35 -1.94
C LEU A 135 -8.60 -3.42 -1.27
N PHE A 136 -9.49 -2.98 -0.37
CA PHE A 136 -10.45 -3.85 0.31
C PHE A 136 -11.88 -3.37 0.09
N GLY A 137 -12.78 -4.29 -0.27
CA GLY A 137 -14.22 -4.07 -0.39
C GLY A 137 -14.95 -4.06 0.97
N THR A 138 -14.21 -3.91 2.05
CA THR A 138 -14.70 -3.83 3.43
C THR A 138 -14.41 -2.47 4.01
N ARG A 139 -15.22 -2.04 4.99
CA ARG A 139 -15.06 -0.74 5.65
C ARG A 139 -13.76 -0.61 6.44
N GLU A 140 -13.22 -1.75 6.87
CA GLU A 140 -11.97 -1.84 7.61
C GLU A 140 -11.07 -2.89 6.96
N VAL A 141 -9.77 -2.73 7.17
CA VAL A 141 -8.79 -3.74 6.76
C VAL A 141 -9.08 -5.03 7.53
N PRO A 142 -9.30 -6.16 6.84
CA PRO A 142 -9.67 -7.41 7.50
C PRO A 142 -8.62 -7.86 8.52
N HIS A 143 -9.09 -8.36 9.68
CA HIS A 143 -8.21 -8.91 10.71
C HIS A 143 -7.32 -10.04 10.16
N ALA A 144 -7.86 -10.88 9.27
CA ALA A 144 -7.12 -11.95 8.62
C ALA A 144 -5.86 -11.46 7.87
N TRP A 145 -5.89 -10.23 7.33
CA TRP A 145 -4.73 -9.60 6.70
C TRP A 145 -3.64 -9.28 7.72
N HIS A 146 -4.01 -8.68 8.86
CA HIS A 146 -3.06 -8.32 9.90
C HIS A 146 -2.48 -9.52 10.65
N SER A 147 -3.25 -10.60 10.78
CA SER A 147 -2.85 -11.81 11.49
C SER A 147 -2.12 -12.84 10.63
N ASP A 148 -1.97 -12.60 9.32
CA ASP A 148 -1.20 -13.49 8.45
C ASP A 148 0.27 -13.52 8.87
N ARG A 149 0.82 -14.73 9.01
CA ARG A 149 2.20 -14.91 9.49
C ARG A 149 3.25 -14.35 8.56
N VAL A 150 3.03 -14.43 7.24
CA VAL A 150 4.00 -13.94 6.26
C VAL A 150 3.95 -12.41 6.23
N HIS A 151 2.75 -11.81 6.23
CA HIS A 151 2.59 -10.36 6.36
C HIS A 151 3.21 -9.84 7.67
N ALA A 152 2.94 -10.51 8.80
CA ALA A 152 3.53 -10.15 10.09
C ALA A 152 5.07 -10.26 10.09
N ALA A 153 5.64 -11.28 9.42
CA ALA A 153 7.09 -11.42 9.25
C ALA A 153 7.68 -10.27 8.41
N ALA A 154 7.01 -9.87 7.33
CA ALA A 154 7.42 -8.72 6.52
C ALA A 154 7.40 -7.41 7.32
N VAL A 155 6.35 -7.18 8.11
CA VAL A 155 6.25 -6.03 9.04
C VAL A 155 7.37 -6.06 10.08
N ALA A 156 7.70 -7.22 10.64
CA ALA A 156 8.78 -7.36 11.63
C ALA A 156 10.18 -7.09 11.03
N LEU A 157 10.36 -7.34 9.74
CA LEU A 157 11.62 -7.04 9.02
C LEU A 157 11.71 -5.57 8.58
N ALA A 158 10.61 -4.84 8.49
CA ALA A 158 10.60 -3.46 7.98
C ALA A 158 11.66 -2.55 8.64
N PRO A 159 11.88 -2.55 9.98
CA PRO A 159 12.91 -1.73 10.61
C PRO A 159 14.35 -2.01 10.13
N ARG A 160 14.59 -3.22 9.62
CA ARG A 160 15.90 -3.62 9.11
C ARG A 160 16.12 -3.11 7.68
N HIS A 161 15.06 -3.08 6.87
CA HIS A 161 15.14 -2.81 5.44
C HIS A 161 14.83 -1.37 5.06
N TYR A 162 14.05 -0.66 5.89
CA TYR A 162 13.63 0.72 5.63
C TYR A 162 14.22 1.68 6.67
N CYS A 163 14.58 2.89 6.24
CA CYS A 163 14.89 4.00 7.13
C CYS A 163 13.60 4.57 7.72
N VAL A 164 12.63 4.80 6.84
CA VAL A 164 11.33 5.35 7.18
C VAL A 164 10.22 4.63 6.42
N VAL A 165 9.04 4.62 7.01
CA VAL A 165 7.82 4.12 6.36
C VAL A 165 6.69 5.13 6.55
N ARG A 166 5.91 5.34 5.49
CA ARG A 166 4.65 6.07 5.48
C ARG A 166 3.54 5.09 5.12
N LEU A 167 2.55 4.97 6.00
CA LEU A 167 1.41 4.08 5.82
C LEU A 167 0.15 4.93 5.73
N HIS A 168 -0.38 5.08 4.52
CA HIS A 168 -1.59 5.83 4.24
C HIS A 168 -2.82 4.96 4.41
N ARG A 169 -3.86 5.53 5.01
CA ARG A 169 -5.21 4.97 5.01
C ARG A 169 -6.15 5.95 4.33
N GLY A 170 -7.04 5.42 3.51
CA GLY A 170 -8.00 6.24 2.78
C GLY A 170 -9.16 5.41 2.25
N THR A 171 -9.99 6.08 1.47
CA THR A 171 -11.17 5.50 0.84
C THR A 171 -11.28 5.92 -0.62
N ILE A 172 -11.97 5.11 -1.42
CA ILE A 172 -12.47 5.48 -2.73
C ILE A 172 -13.99 5.46 -2.63
N CYS A 173 -14.61 6.65 -2.63
CA CYS A 173 -16.06 6.79 -2.60
C CYS A 173 -16.64 6.57 -3.99
N GLY A 174 -17.71 5.76 -4.07
CA GLY A 174 -18.37 5.42 -5.32
C GLY A 174 -17.76 4.22 -6.05
N ALA A 175 -18.10 4.04 -7.33
CA ALA A 175 -17.66 2.89 -8.10
C ALA A 175 -16.16 2.89 -8.36
N LEU A 176 -15.48 1.79 -8.00
CA LEU A 176 -14.03 1.66 -8.15
C LEU A 176 -13.59 1.83 -9.61
N ILE A 177 -14.28 1.18 -10.56
CA ILE A 177 -13.95 1.26 -12.01
C ILE A 177 -14.50 2.54 -12.68
N GLY A 178 -15.29 3.31 -11.96
CA GLY A 178 -15.86 4.58 -12.42
C GLY A 178 -15.04 5.81 -12.05
N ALA A 179 -15.75 6.86 -11.64
CA ALA A 179 -15.19 8.16 -11.26
C ALA A 179 -14.85 8.28 -9.76
N GLY A 180 -14.83 7.17 -9.02
CA GLY A 180 -14.47 7.18 -7.59
C GLY A 180 -13.10 7.82 -7.38
N ARG A 181 -13.00 8.74 -6.44
CA ARG A 181 -11.75 9.45 -6.11
C ARG A 181 -11.14 8.86 -4.86
N LEU A 182 -9.81 8.70 -4.88
CA LEU A 182 -9.03 8.38 -3.70
C LEU A 182 -8.99 9.59 -2.76
N VAL A 183 -9.33 9.36 -1.50
CA VAL A 183 -9.20 10.32 -0.41
C VAL A 183 -8.35 9.68 0.67
N ILE A 184 -7.22 10.30 1.02
CA ILE A 184 -6.40 9.88 2.16
C ILE A 184 -7.00 10.48 3.44
N GLU A 185 -7.34 9.65 4.40
CA GLU A 185 -7.92 10.02 5.70
C GLU A 185 -6.86 10.19 6.78
N GLY A 186 -5.72 9.52 6.61
CA GLY A 186 -4.62 9.64 7.56
C GLY A 186 -3.36 8.92 7.11
N THR A 187 -2.25 9.32 7.72
CA THR A 187 -0.93 8.72 7.49
C THR A 187 -0.27 8.41 8.83
N ARG A 188 0.20 7.17 8.97
CA ARG A 188 1.12 6.78 10.03
C ARG A 188 2.54 6.83 9.49
N TYR A 189 3.42 7.39 10.29
CA TYR A 189 4.83 7.54 9.98
C TYR A 189 5.65 6.69 10.95
N PHE A 190 6.70 6.07 10.44
CA PHE A 190 7.66 5.29 11.23
C PHE A 190 9.07 5.72 10.86
N ASP A 191 9.85 6.11 11.85
CA ASP A 191 11.28 6.40 11.72
C ASP A 191 12.05 5.30 12.43
N PHE A 192 12.73 4.47 11.66
CA PHE A 192 13.55 3.38 12.16
C PHE A 192 15.03 3.77 12.35
N GLY A 193 15.37 5.04 12.18
CA GLY A 193 16.72 5.57 12.42
C GLY A 193 17.07 5.67 13.90
N GLN A 194 16.09 5.49 14.79
CA GLN A 194 16.28 5.57 16.24
C GLN A 194 15.60 4.40 16.97
N GLN A 195 16.00 4.18 18.23
CA GLN A 195 15.39 3.14 19.07
C GLN A 195 14.95 3.75 20.42
N PRO A 196 13.68 3.51 20.83
CA PRO A 196 12.63 2.87 20.04
C PRO A 196 12.29 3.67 18.78
N ALA A 197 11.78 3.02 17.74
CA ALA A 197 11.34 3.67 16.52
C ALA A 197 10.33 4.78 16.83
N TRP A 198 10.56 5.97 16.26
CA TRP A 198 9.59 7.05 16.40
C TRP A 198 8.36 6.76 15.53
N GLN A 199 7.18 7.15 16.04
CA GLN A 199 5.92 6.95 15.35
C GLN A 199 5.09 8.24 15.39
N GLY A 200 4.61 8.65 14.23
CA GLY A 200 3.71 9.80 14.08
C GLY A 200 2.38 9.40 13.44
N LEU A 201 1.36 10.19 13.68
CA LEU A 201 0.04 10.07 13.07
C LEU A 201 -0.46 11.44 12.63
N ARG A 202 -0.79 11.57 11.36
CA ARG A 202 -1.51 12.72 10.82
C ARG A 202 -2.88 12.26 10.34
N ARG A 203 -3.91 13.03 10.65
CA ARG A 203 -5.29 12.84 10.13
C ARG A 203 -5.61 13.98 9.19
N PHE A 204 -6.35 13.66 8.15
CA PHE A 204 -6.90 14.63 7.20
C PHE A 204 -8.42 14.64 7.34
N GLU A 205 -9.00 15.82 7.44
CA GLU A 205 -10.45 16.06 7.48
C GLU A 205 -11.00 16.20 6.06
#